data_9c9a9607da2d7f062d1a354490407daa
#
_entry.id   9c9a9607da2d7f062d1a354490407daa
#
_cell.length_a   1.000
_cell.length_b   1.000
_cell.length_c   1.000
_cell.angle_alpha   90.00
_cell.angle_beta   90.00
_cell.angle_gamma   90.00
#
_symmetry.space_group_name_H-M   'P 1'
#
loop_
_entity.id
_entity.type
_entity.pdbx_description
1 polymer ?
#
loop_
_entity_poly.entity_id
_entity_poly.type
_entity_poly.pdbx_seq_one_letter_code
_entity_poly.pdbx_strand_id
1 'polypeptide(L)'
;MAHLRMSANTTNVDPTVLQGLIDTAESMVSQRVGPLASASQSTITFGGPSFVLPTTTTAITSATDLDGNAVTSGFKLGVGGVVTNSSCALGTWTLVYTAGWAELPAPIRTAVLELVRHLWRPQLGAAARATDDGAPGYLIPNRVRELLDPYALPGFA
;
A
#
# COMPACT_ATOMS: atom_id res chain seq x y z
N MET A 1 14.01 17.36 9.62
CA MET A 1 12.67 17.93 9.78
C MET A 1 12.57 19.26 9.03
N ALA A 2 12.26 19.25 7.72
CA ALA A 2 12.01 20.49 6.96
C ALA A 2 11.34 20.19 5.60
N HIS A 3 10.33 19.33 5.55
CA HIS A 3 9.70 18.99 4.27
C HIS A 3 8.42 19.78 3.94
N LEU A 4 7.89 20.51 4.91
CA LEU A 4 6.78 21.42 4.70
C LEU A 4 7.15 22.79 5.30
N ARG A 5 8.04 23.55 4.62
CA ARG A 5 8.03 25.00 4.81
C ARG A 5 6.74 25.51 4.17
N MET A 6 5.66 25.44 4.90
CA MET A 6 4.49 26.22 4.60
C MET A 6 4.87 27.68 4.84
N SER A 7 4.88 28.47 3.77
CA SER A 7 5.03 29.92 3.89
C SER A 7 3.95 30.41 4.87
N ALA A 8 4.31 31.30 5.78
CA ALA A 8 3.43 31.84 6.84
C ALA A 8 2.15 32.53 6.33
N ASN A 9 1.90 32.49 5.03
CA ASN A 9 0.73 33.09 4.38
C ASN A 9 -0.36 32.06 3.97
N THR A 10 -0.25 30.82 4.41
CA THR A 10 -1.27 29.77 4.15
C THR A 10 -2.26 29.64 5.30
N THR A 11 -2.85 30.76 5.71
CA THR A 11 -3.86 30.79 6.78
C THR A 11 -5.22 30.19 6.38
N ASN A 12 -5.37 29.64 5.16
CA ASN A 12 -6.64 29.08 4.66
C ASN A 12 -6.45 27.77 3.88
N VAL A 13 -5.66 26.84 4.42
CA VAL A 13 -5.72 25.47 3.90
C VAL A 13 -6.95 24.79 4.51
N ASP A 14 -7.91 24.44 3.66
CA ASP A 14 -9.05 23.63 4.09
C ASP A 14 -8.52 22.24 4.54
N PRO A 15 -8.67 21.87 5.82
CA PRO A 15 -8.21 20.59 6.33
C PRO A 15 -8.84 19.41 5.58
N THR A 16 -10.06 19.57 5.09
CA THR A 16 -10.80 18.53 4.36
C THR A 16 -10.12 18.24 3.01
N VAL A 17 -9.69 19.29 2.31
CA VAL A 17 -8.97 19.15 1.04
C VAL A 17 -7.61 18.49 1.26
N LEU A 18 -6.89 18.91 2.30
CA LEU A 18 -5.59 18.30 2.63
C LEU A 18 -5.73 16.82 3.00
N GLN A 19 -6.75 16.47 3.79
CA GLN A 19 -7.02 15.07 4.13
C GLN A 19 -7.33 14.24 2.88
N GLY A 20 -8.15 14.76 1.97
CA GLY A 20 -8.44 14.06 0.70
C GLY A 20 -7.21 13.79 -0.16
N LEU A 21 -6.22 14.69 -0.13
CA LEU A 21 -4.94 14.48 -0.83
C LEU A 21 -4.07 13.43 -0.14
N ILE A 22 -4.06 13.42 1.19
CA ILE A 22 -3.36 12.40 1.98
C ILE A 22 -3.97 11.03 1.68
N ASP A 23 -5.28 10.89 1.77
CA ASP A 23 -5.99 9.63 1.50
C ASP A 23 -5.73 9.13 0.07
N THR A 24 -5.70 10.06 -0.89
CA THR A 24 -5.36 9.74 -2.28
C THR A 24 -3.92 9.24 -2.42
N ALA A 25 -2.96 9.93 -1.81
CA ALA A 25 -1.56 9.55 -1.84
C ALA A 25 -1.32 8.18 -1.16
N GLU A 26 -1.94 7.95 -0.01
CA GLU A 26 -1.87 6.67 0.70
C GLU A 26 -2.48 5.53 -0.12
N SER A 27 -3.62 5.78 -0.78
CA SER A 27 -4.26 4.80 -1.68
C SER A 27 -3.35 4.43 -2.84
N MET A 28 -2.72 5.42 -3.50
CA MET A 28 -1.80 5.18 -4.62
C MET A 28 -0.55 4.41 -4.18
N VAL A 29 0.00 4.72 -3.01
CA VAL A 29 1.17 4.03 -2.46
C VAL A 29 0.80 2.61 -2.04
N SER A 30 -0.34 2.42 -1.36
CA SER A 30 -0.78 1.10 -0.89
C SER A 30 -1.08 0.13 -2.04
N GLN A 31 -1.51 0.60 -3.19
CA GLN A 31 -1.66 -0.23 -4.38
C GLN A 31 -0.33 -0.85 -4.84
N ARG A 32 0.79 -0.17 -4.61
CA ARG A 32 2.11 -0.62 -5.05
C ARG A 32 2.85 -1.45 -3.99
N VAL A 33 2.74 -1.08 -2.72
CA VAL A 33 3.52 -1.70 -1.62
C VAL A 33 2.67 -2.52 -0.65
N GLY A 34 1.35 -2.61 -0.88
CA GLY A 34 0.42 -3.25 0.04
C GLY A 34 -0.04 -2.33 1.18
N PRO A 35 -0.77 -2.88 2.16
CA PRO A 35 -1.30 -2.11 3.28
C PRO A 35 -0.22 -1.36 4.03
N LEU A 36 -0.41 -0.05 4.24
CA LEU A 36 0.57 0.82 4.92
C LEU A 36 0.58 0.60 6.44
N ALA A 37 -0.55 0.26 7.02
CA ALA A 37 -0.68 -0.08 8.42
C ALA A 37 -0.99 -1.57 8.59
N SER A 38 -0.54 -2.15 9.70
CA SER A 38 -0.90 -3.53 10.06
C SER A 38 -2.40 -3.65 10.30
N ALA A 39 -3.07 -4.42 9.48
CA ALA A 39 -4.51 -4.63 9.55
C ALA A 39 -4.90 -6.06 9.15
N SER A 40 -6.04 -6.50 9.66
CA SER A 40 -6.64 -7.75 9.23
C SER A 40 -7.20 -7.60 7.82
N GLN A 41 -6.84 -8.52 6.95
CA GLN A 41 -7.29 -8.61 5.56
C GLN A 41 -8.02 -9.92 5.35
N SER A 42 -8.96 -9.93 4.42
CA SER A 42 -9.63 -11.15 3.99
C SER A 42 -9.55 -11.30 2.48
N THR A 43 -9.26 -12.49 2.03
CA THR A 43 -9.26 -12.81 0.60
C THR A 43 -9.81 -14.19 0.35
N ILE A 44 -10.47 -14.35 -0.79
CA ILE A 44 -10.86 -15.66 -1.30
C ILE A 44 -9.76 -16.07 -2.29
N THR A 45 -9.21 -17.24 -2.09
CA THR A 45 -8.18 -17.77 -2.98
C THR A 45 -8.57 -19.14 -3.51
N PHE A 46 -8.25 -19.37 -4.76
CA PHE A 46 -8.30 -20.67 -5.38
C PHE A 46 -6.87 -21.12 -5.64
N GLY A 47 -6.50 -22.29 -5.16
CA GLY A 47 -5.12 -22.73 -5.33
C GLY A 47 -4.91 -24.20 -4.95
N GLY A 48 -3.67 -24.61 -5.13
CA GLY A 48 -3.17 -25.95 -4.84
C GLY A 48 -2.25 -25.94 -3.61
N PRO A 49 -1.13 -26.64 -3.71
CA PRO A 49 -0.21 -26.83 -2.58
C PRO A 49 0.50 -25.55 -2.13
N SER A 50 0.54 -24.52 -2.99
CA SER A 50 1.12 -23.23 -2.62
C SER A 50 0.52 -22.08 -3.43
N PHE A 51 0.47 -20.89 -2.83
CA PHE A 51 0.08 -19.62 -3.46
C PHE A 51 0.76 -18.46 -2.71
N VAL A 52 0.63 -17.24 -3.22
CA VAL A 52 1.30 -16.07 -2.66
C VAL A 52 0.28 -15.07 -2.15
N LEU A 53 0.43 -14.64 -0.91
CA LEU A 53 -0.21 -13.46 -0.32
C LEU A 53 0.71 -12.25 -0.48
N PRO A 54 0.23 -11.02 -0.19
CA PRO A 54 1.09 -9.84 -0.17
C PRO A 54 2.33 -10.07 0.69
N THR A 55 3.48 -9.58 0.23
CA THR A 55 4.78 -9.79 0.91
C THR A 55 4.84 -9.24 2.33
N THR A 56 3.96 -8.28 2.66
CA THR A 56 3.79 -7.70 4.00
C THR A 56 2.92 -8.54 4.94
N THR A 57 2.50 -9.76 4.52
CA THR A 57 1.72 -10.66 5.36
C THR A 57 2.59 -11.19 6.49
N THR A 58 2.12 -11.01 7.73
CA THR A 58 2.85 -11.39 8.96
C THR A 58 2.28 -12.64 9.61
N ALA A 59 0.99 -12.89 9.46
CA ALA A 59 0.32 -14.07 10.06
C ALA A 59 -0.95 -14.45 9.29
N ILE A 60 -1.27 -15.73 9.25
CA ILE A 60 -2.58 -16.24 8.88
C ILE A 60 -3.39 -16.40 10.16
N THR A 61 -4.52 -15.70 10.24
CA THR A 61 -5.39 -15.72 11.43
C THR A 61 -6.39 -16.85 11.36
N SER A 62 -7.03 -17.03 10.22
CA SER A 62 -7.95 -18.15 10.00
C SER A 62 -8.03 -18.52 8.51
N ALA A 63 -8.39 -19.75 8.26
CA ALA A 63 -8.74 -20.25 6.94
C ALA A 63 -9.98 -21.11 7.04
N THR A 64 -10.93 -20.90 6.13
CA THR A 64 -12.16 -21.70 6.04
C THR A 64 -12.34 -22.22 4.62
N ASP A 65 -12.91 -23.39 4.48
CA ASP A 65 -13.37 -23.93 3.19
C ASP A 65 -14.69 -23.29 2.75
N LEU A 66 -15.21 -23.73 1.60
CA LEU A 66 -16.49 -23.23 1.07
C LEU A 66 -17.69 -23.59 1.97
N ASP A 67 -17.59 -24.64 2.74
CA ASP A 67 -18.63 -25.10 3.67
C ASP A 67 -18.53 -24.39 5.04
N GLY A 68 -17.52 -23.51 5.22
CA GLY A 68 -17.30 -22.78 6.46
C GLY A 68 -16.51 -23.55 7.52
N ASN A 69 -15.97 -24.74 7.20
CA ASN A 69 -15.17 -25.48 8.15
C ASN A 69 -13.78 -24.86 8.31
N ALA A 70 -13.26 -24.83 9.54
CA ALA A 70 -11.95 -24.29 9.82
C ALA A 70 -10.85 -25.27 9.34
N VAL A 71 -9.97 -24.76 8.47
CA VAL A 71 -8.84 -25.51 7.90
C VAL A 71 -7.50 -24.81 8.15
N THR A 72 -7.46 -23.89 9.10
CA THR A 72 -6.32 -23.00 9.38
C THR A 72 -5.00 -23.76 9.62
N SER A 73 -5.05 -24.92 10.31
CA SER A 73 -3.86 -25.73 10.60
C SER A 73 -3.17 -26.31 9.36
N GLY A 74 -3.88 -26.37 8.23
CA GLY A 74 -3.33 -26.82 6.94
C GLY A 74 -2.44 -25.81 6.26
N PHE A 75 -2.51 -24.53 6.65
CA PHE A 75 -1.80 -23.43 5.98
C PHE A 75 -0.59 -22.97 6.79
N LYS A 76 0.56 -22.84 6.12
CA LYS A 76 1.78 -22.30 6.70
C LYS A 76 2.26 -21.12 5.88
N LEU A 77 2.51 -20.01 6.56
CA LEU A 77 3.11 -18.83 5.97
C LEU A 77 4.64 -18.97 5.94
N GLY A 78 5.22 -18.84 4.76
CA GLY A 78 6.66 -18.79 4.52
C GLY A 78 7.15 -17.37 4.23
N VAL A 79 8.41 -17.27 3.86
CA VAL A 79 9.07 -16.00 3.52
C VAL A 79 8.44 -15.43 2.27
N GLY A 80 8.30 -14.08 2.23
CA GLY A 80 7.79 -13.36 1.06
C GLY A 80 6.30 -13.57 0.79
N GLY A 81 5.50 -13.94 1.79
CA GLY A 81 4.07 -14.15 1.64
C GLY A 81 3.69 -15.49 0.99
N VAL A 82 4.64 -16.38 0.78
CA VAL A 82 4.35 -17.72 0.25
C VAL A 82 3.57 -18.52 1.27
N VAL A 83 2.40 -19.00 0.90
CA VAL A 83 1.58 -19.88 1.72
C VAL A 83 1.63 -21.29 1.16
N THR A 84 1.89 -22.26 2.01
CA THR A 84 1.83 -23.69 1.66
C THR A 84 0.63 -24.33 2.31
N ASN A 85 -0.07 -25.19 1.56
CA ASN A 85 -1.16 -26.00 2.03
C ASN A 85 -0.69 -27.44 2.23
N SER A 86 -0.67 -27.92 3.45
CA SER A 86 -0.18 -29.26 3.80
C SER A 86 -1.06 -30.40 3.27
N SER A 87 -2.33 -30.12 2.97
CA SER A 87 -3.24 -31.12 2.38
C SER A 87 -2.98 -31.34 0.89
N CYS A 88 -2.21 -30.45 0.25
CA CYS A 88 -1.98 -30.46 -1.21
C CYS A 88 -3.27 -30.47 -2.05
N ALA A 89 -4.42 -30.23 -1.43
CA ALA A 89 -5.71 -30.26 -2.10
C ALA A 89 -5.88 -29.00 -2.97
N LEU A 90 -6.49 -29.18 -4.12
CA LEU A 90 -7.04 -28.07 -4.91
C LEU A 90 -8.36 -27.67 -4.26
N GLY A 91 -8.56 -26.39 -4.08
CA GLY A 91 -9.80 -25.91 -3.48
C GLY A 91 -9.90 -24.38 -3.46
N THR A 92 -11.04 -23.93 -3.02
CA THR A 92 -11.29 -22.51 -2.74
C THR A 92 -11.37 -22.31 -1.23
N TRP A 93 -10.62 -21.34 -0.74
CA TRP A 93 -10.57 -21.03 0.69
C TRP A 93 -10.78 -19.53 0.91
N THR A 94 -11.40 -19.21 2.04
CA THR A 94 -11.42 -17.84 2.56
C THR A 94 -10.34 -17.74 3.62
N LEU A 95 -9.36 -16.90 3.36
CA LEU A 95 -8.23 -16.65 4.25
C LEU A 95 -8.39 -15.30 4.93
N VAL A 96 -8.24 -15.28 6.24
CA VAL A 96 -8.08 -14.05 7.02
C VAL A 96 -6.63 -14.02 7.51
N TYR A 97 -5.95 -12.93 7.18
CA TYR A 97 -4.53 -12.76 7.49
C TYR A 97 -4.24 -11.33 7.93
N THR A 98 -3.17 -11.14 8.65
CA THR A 98 -2.66 -9.82 9.01
C THR A 98 -1.58 -9.43 8.01
N ALA A 99 -1.75 -8.29 7.38
CA ALA A 99 -0.76 -7.71 6.47
C ALA A 99 -0.57 -6.22 6.76
N GLY A 100 0.56 -5.69 6.32
CA GLY A 100 0.97 -4.31 6.51
C GLY A 100 2.19 -4.18 7.42
N TRP A 101 2.58 -2.93 7.67
CA TRP A 101 3.79 -2.61 8.42
C TRP A 101 3.45 -2.31 9.87
N ALA A 102 4.15 -2.95 10.82
CA ALA A 102 4.08 -2.58 12.24
C ALA A 102 4.68 -1.19 12.45
N GLU A 103 5.77 -0.90 11.75
CA GLU A 103 6.37 0.43 11.65
C GLU A 103 6.65 0.72 10.16
N LEU A 104 6.06 1.82 9.66
CA LEU A 104 6.18 2.17 8.24
C LEU A 104 7.62 2.60 7.92
N PRO A 105 8.30 1.94 6.95
CA PRO A 105 9.64 2.31 6.53
C PRO A 105 9.75 3.78 6.12
N ALA A 106 10.87 4.42 6.48
CA ALA A 106 11.10 5.84 6.19
C ALA A 106 10.99 6.18 4.70
N PRO A 107 11.48 5.37 3.73
CA PRO A 107 11.28 5.63 2.31
C PRO A 107 9.83 5.70 1.89
N ILE A 108 8.98 4.77 2.37
CA ILE A 108 7.54 4.77 2.05
C ILE A 108 6.87 6.02 2.63
N ARG A 109 7.19 6.39 3.87
CA ARG A 109 6.69 7.63 4.48
C ARG A 109 7.09 8.87 3.67
N THR A 110 8.34 8.93 3.21
CA THR A 110 8.83 10.01 2.37
C THR A 110 8.11 10.03 1.03
N ALA A 111 7.87 8.89 0.41
CA ALA A 111 7.13 8.76 -0.85
C ALA A 111 5.70 9.32 -0.73
N VAL A 112 4.98 8.99 0.35
CA VAL A 112 3.63 9.55 0.62
C VAL A 112 3.70 11.07 0.73
N LEU A 113 4.63 11.61 1.51
CA LEU A 113 4.76 13.07 1.69
C LEU A 113 5.11 13.79 0.37
N GLU A 114 5.98 13.23 -0.45
CA GLU A 114 6.32 13.80 -1.75
C GLU A 114 5.13 13.73 -2.72
N LEU A 115 4.36 12.64 -2.68
CA LEU A 115 3.16 12.52 -3.50
C LEU A 115 2.07 13.52 -3.07
N VAL A 116 1.83 13.68 -1.78
CA VAL A 116 0.92 14.73 -1.25
C VAL A 116 1.37 16.11 -1.75
N ARG A 117 2.67 16.43 -1.66
CA ARG A 117 3.22 17.68 -2.15
C ARG A 117 3.01 17.85 -3.65
N HIS A 118 3.16 16.79 -4.42
CA HIS A 118 2.94 16.80 -5.87
C HIS A 118 1.47 17.06 -6.21
N LEU A 119 0.54 16.38 -5.52
CA LEU A 119 -0.90 16.56 -5.70
C LEU A 119 -1.41 17.94 -5.24
N TRP A 120 -0.72 18.54 -4.27
CA TRP A 120 -1.04 19.88 -3.76
C TRP A 120 -0.65 21.01 -4.72
N ARG A 121 0.45 20.86 -5.47
CA ARG A 121 0.97 21.91 -6.37
C ARG A 121 -0.04 22.48 -7.36
N PRO A 122 -0.86 21.67 -8.07
CA PRO A 122 -1.86 22.19 -9.00
C PRO A 122 -2.90 23.10 -8.35
N GLN A 123 -3.15 22.95 -7.05
CA GLN A 123 -4.12 23.75 -6.31
C GLN A 123 -3.58 25.12 -5.91
N LEU A 124 -2.26 25.30 -5.92
CA LEU A 124 -1.62 26.58 -5.62
C LEU A 124 -1.66 27.59 -6.79
N GLY A 125 -2.26 27.23 -7.93
CA GLY A 125 -2.47 28.11 -9.08
C GLY A 125 -1.27 28.25 -10.02
N ALA A 126 -1.38 29.18 -10.99
CA ALA A 126 -0.44 29.34 -12.11
C ALA A 126 1.00 29.66 -11.67
N ALA A 127 1.18 30.37 -10.56
CA ALA A 127 2.51 30.74 -10.05
C ALA A 127 3.34 29.53 -9.60
N ALA A 128 2.69 28.47 -9.14
CA ALA A 128 3.36 27.23 -8.75
C ALA A 128 3.72 26.33 -9.95
N ARG A 129 3.03 26.52 -11.09
CA ARG A 129 3.27 25.75 -12.31
C ARG A 129 4.51 26.22 -13.09
N ALA A 130 4.93 27.47 -12.89
CA ALA A 130 6.06 28.06 -13.62
C ALA A 130 7.43 27.43 -13.27
N THR A 131 7.50 26.60 -12.24
CA THR A 131 8.73 25.93 -11.79
C THR A 131 8.71 24.42 -12.05
N ASP A 132 7.67 23.90 -12.71
CA ASP A 132 7.53 22.47 -12.97
C ASP A 132 7.87 22.16 -14.43
N ASP A 133 8.79 21.22 -14.67
CA ASP A 133 9.29 20.79 -15.98
C ASP A 133 8.23 20.05 -16.82
N GLY A 134 6.99 20.54 -16.85
CA GLY A 134 5.96 20.11 -17.81
C GLY A 134 5.43 18.67 -17.64
N ALA A 135 5.71 17.99 -16.55
CA ALA A 135 5.15 16.67 -16.31
C ALA A 135 3.63 16.78 -16.04
N PRO A 136 2.79 16.03 -16.77
CA PRO A 136 1.35 16.02 -16.51
C PRO A 136 1.08 15.66 -15.06
N GLY A 137 0.26 16.44 -14.35
CA GLY A 137 -0.02 16.30 -12.92
C GLY A 137 -0.65 14.97 -12.46
N TYR A 138 -0.80 14.01 -13.38
CA TYR A 138 -1.33 12.67 -13.14
C TYR A 138 -0.26 11.58 -13.04
N LEU A 139 1.01 11.90 -13.33
CA LEU A 139 2.09 10.91 -13.25
C LEU A 139 2.71 10.91 -11.86
N ILE A 140 2.91 9.71 -11.32
CA ILE A 140 3.69 9.52 -10.10
C ILE A 140 5.12 9.98 -10.37
N PRO A 141 5.68 10.93 -9.58
CA PRO A 141 7.05 11.39 -9.76
C PRO A 141 8.05 10.23 -9.75
N ASN A 142 9.07 10.28 -10.61
CA ASN A 142 10.08 9.23 -10.69
C ASN A 142 10.73 8.93 -9.34
N ARG A 143 11.03 9.98 -8.56
CA ARG A 143 11.58 9.82 -7.21
C ARG A 143 10.66 9.03 -6.26
N VAL A 144 9.35 9.24 -6.33
CA VAL A 144 8.39 8.46 -5.55
C VAL A 144 8.43 6.98 -5.97
N ARG A 145 8.55 6.72 -7.29
CA ARG A 145 8.68 5.34 -7.80
C ARG A 145 9.96 4.69 -7.29
N GLU A 146 11.10 5.35 -7.38
CA GLU A 146 12.39 4.86 -6.91
C GLU A 146 12.38 4.53 -5.40
N LEU A 147 11.69 5.34 -4.59
CA LEU A 147 11.54 5.09 -3.15
C LEU A 147 10.67 3.87 -2.85
N LEU A 148 9.71 3.56 -3.71
CA LEU A 148 8.77 2.46 -3.53
C LEU A 148 9.24 1.14 -4.17
N ASP A 149 10.10 1.19 -5.19
CA ASP A 149 10.53 0.00 -5.94
C ASP A 149 11.08 -1.15 -5.06
N PRO A 150 11.90 -0.90 -4.01
CA PRO A 150 12.37 -1.96 -3.14
C PRO A 150 11.26 -2.67 -2.33
N TYR A 151 10.09 -2.05 -2.25
CA TYR A 151 8.94 -2.51 -1.45
C TYR A 151 7.77 -2.93 -2.33
N ALA A 152 7.92 -2.86 -3.66
CA ALA A 152 6.84 -3.18 -4.58
C ALA A 152 6.39 -4.63 -4.45
N LEU A 153 5.08 -4.84 -4.52
CA LEU A 153 4.50 -6.18 -4.55
C LEU A 153 4.93 -6.92 -5.81
N PRO A 154 5.23 -8.22 -5.75
CA PRO A 154 5.53 -9.02 -6.93
C PRO A 154 4.35 -8.99 -7.90
N GLY A 155 4.60 -8.70 -9.18
CA GLY A 155 3.58 -8.61 -10.23
C GLY A 155 3.21 -7.20 -10.67
N PHE A 156 3.77 -6.16 -10.06
CA PHE A 156 3.59 -4.74 -10.43
C PHE A 156 4.88 -4.10 -11.00
N ALA A 157 5.76 -4.89 -11.57
CA ALA A 157 6.96 -4.41 -12.24
C ALA A 157 6.68 -4.09 -13.71
#